data_165300cdc933223ccc59a0df43724745
#
_entry.id   165300cdc933223ccc59a0df43724745
#
_cell.length_a   1.000
_cell.length_b   1.000
_cell.length_c   1.000
_cell.angle_alpha   90.00
_cell.angle_beta   90.00
_cell.angle_gamma   90.00
#
_symmetry.space_group_name_H-M   'P 1'
#
loop_
_entity.id
_entity.type
_entity.pdbx_description
1 polymer ?
#
loop_
_entity_poly.entity_id
_entity_poly.type
_entity_poly.pdbx_seq_one_letter_code
_entity_poly.pdbx_strand_id
1 'polypeptide(L)'
;MMRRIWNHITLVFLLLALSATIGFTSCSQDKAEKSLRSVYYWSTTWQLDSNKMNFIRKHHIERLYVRYFDVVKDAEGEIMPNATLHFNNLEEDGNRNKNGSLIPEDIEIIPVVYIVNSCLKTLPKEGLENLADKILLRILQMNEANDIENVKEIQIDCDWTASTQKAYFNFLEKLRVKAKDKQIKLSATIRLHQLSMTPPPVDRGILMMYNTGDVKQLSCQKPILDMKDVAPYIQHLASYPLPLSAAYPLFSWRILFREGKFVGIMHADDDFPVLPSDSIVIRKPEMSDIMEAVRSINHQDEDINSEVILFDLNTDNIKRFKSEHYEKIFNHRSDGSSI
;
A
#
# COMPACT_ATOMS: atom_id res chain seq x y z
N MET A 1 50.67 -42.10 -44.71
CA MET A 1 50.87 -41.46 -43.44
C MET A 1 49.94 -40.20 -43.22
N MET A 2 49.76 -39.35 -44.23
CA MET A 2 48.91 -38.12 -44.13
C MET A 2 47.41 -38.36 -43.88
N ARG A 3 46.78 -39.42 -44.42
CA ARG A 3 45.35 -39.72 -44.23
C ARG A 3 44.96 -40.07 -42.77
N ARG A 4 45.86 -40.64 -41.97
CA ARG A 4 45.60 -40.95 -40.55
C ARG A 4 45.66 -39.71 -39.66
N ILE A 5 46.50 -38.75 -39.98
CA ILE A 5 46.65 -37.52 -39.24
C ILE A 5 45.38 -36.64 -39.43
N TRP A 6 44.83 -36.60 -40.64
CA TRP A 6 43.60 -35.81 -40.92
C TRP A 6 42.36 -36.35 -40.22
N ASN A 7 42.23 -37.68 -40.10
CA ASN A 7 41.14 -38.31 -39.39
C ASN A 7 41.21 -38.05 -37.86
N HIS A 8 42.37 -37.91 -37.28
CA HIS A 8 42.53 -37.56 -35.87
C HIS A 8 42.22 -36.07 -35.60
N ILE A 9 42.60 -35.19 -36.51
CA ILE A 9 42.31 -33.75 -36.41
C ILE A 9 40.82 -33.50 -36.56
N THR A 10 40.09 -34.11 -37.47
CA THR A 10 38.66 -34.02 -37.63
C THR A 10 37.92 -34.62 -36.43
N LEU A 11 38.38 -35.70 -35.83
CA LEU A 11 37.77 -36.28 -34.63
C LEU A 11 37.92 -35.38 -33.40
N VAL A 12 39.09 -34.73 -33.24
CA VAL A 12 39.35 -33.79 -32.16
C VAL A 12 38.48 -32.51 -32.30
N PHE A 13 38.31 -32.00 -33.54
CA PHE A 13 37.40 -30.87 -33.79
C PHE A 13 35.94 -31.23 -33.58
N LEU A 14 35.50 -32.43 -33.89
CA LEU A 14 34.15 -32.93 -33.61
C LEU A 14 33.90 -33.12 -32.12
N LEU A 15 34.87 -33.59 -31.35
CA LEU A 15 34.77 -33.70 -29.89
C LEU A 15 34.81 -32.35 -29.21
N LEU A 16 35.57 -31.37 -29.69
CA LEU A 16 35.59 -29.99 -29.21
C LEU A 16 34.28 -29.25 -29.55
N ALA A 17 33.68 -29.49 -30.71
CA ALA A 17 32.38 -28.94 -31.09
C ALA A 17 31.24 -29.53 -30.24
N LEU A 18 31.32 -30.83 -29.89
CA LEU A 18 30.32 -31.50 -29.04
C LEU A 18 30.41 -31.07 -27.57
N SER A 19 31.61 -30.74 -27.08
CA SER A 19 31.80 -30.20 -25.72
C SER A 19 31.37 -28.73 -25.60
N ALA A 20 31.36 -27.95 -26.69
CA ALA A 20 30.89 -26.58 -26.70
C ALA A 20 29.33 -26.45 -26.69
N THR A 21 28.61 -27.51 -27.10
CA THR A 21 27.13 -27.52 -27.10
C THR A 21 26.51 -27.99 -25.76
N ILE A 22 27.30 -28.56 -24.84
CA ILE A 22 26.80 -28.99 -23.51
C ILE A 22 26.92 -27.88 -22.47
N GLY A 23 27.59 -26.77 -22.78
CA GLY A 23 27.87 -25.66 -21.83
C GLY A 23 26.82 -24.57 -21.75
N PHE A 24 25.72 -24.62 -22.52
CA PHE A 24 24.71 -23.54 -22.53
C PHE A 24 23.28 -23.97 -22.17
N THR A 25 23.08 -25.09 -21.48
CA THR A 25 21.91 -25.24 -20.67
C THR A 25 22.20 -24.62 -19.29
N SER A 26 22.43 -23.31 -19.26
CA SER A 26 22.16 -22.52 -18.06
C SER A 26 20.66 -22.67 -17.83
N CYS A 27 20.26 -23.57 -16.92
CA CYS A 27 19.03 -23.41 -16.21
C CYS A 27 19.12 -22.05 -15.52
N SER A 28 18.63 -21.01 -16.16
CA SER A 28 18.05 -19.90 -15.41
C SER A 28 16.89 -20.55 -14.64
N GLN A 29 17.14 -21.03 -13.43
CA GLN A 29 16.10 -21.00 -12.42
C GLN A 29 15.71 -19.52 -12.40
N ASP A 30 14.58 -19.19 -13.04
CA ASP A 30 13.84 -17.99 -12.75
C ASP A 30 13.60 -18.03 -11.24
N LYS A 31 14.49 -17.38 -10.49
CA LYS A 31 14.20 -17.05 -9.10
C LYS A 31 12.97 -16.18 -9.21
N ALA A 32 11.80 -16.76 -8.88
CA ALA A 32 10.58 -15.99 -8.78
C ALA A 32 10.93 -14.72 -8.03
N GLU A 33 10.82 -13.58 -8.73
CA GLU A 33 11.23 -12.30 -8.18
C GLU A 33 10.40 -12.05 -6.94
N LYS A 34 11.06 -11.94 -5.79
CA LYS A 34 10.42 -11.84 -4.49
C LYS A 34 9.67 -10.50 -4.44
N SER A 35 8.38 -10.54 -4.13
CA SER A 35 7.60 -9.31 -3.97
C SER A 35 8.14 -8.47 -2.82
N LEU A 36 8.21 -7.14 -3.02
CA LEU A 36 8.50 -6.18 -1.97
C LEU A 36 7.36 -6.22 -0.94
N ARG A 37 7.72 -6.29 0.34
CA ARG A 37 6.76 -6.46 1.43
C ARG A 37 6.58 -5.17 2.19
N SER A 38 5.37 -4.65 2.15
CA SER A 38 5.03 -3.34 2.69
C SER A 38 3.81 -3.41 3.59
N VAL A 39 3.70 -2.45 4.50
CA VAL A 39 2.52 -2.32 5.37
C VAL A 39 2.25 -0.86 5.70
N TYR A 40 0.98 -0.50 5.82
CA TYR A 40 0.56 0.81 6.32
C TYR A 40 0.67 0.90 7.84
N TYR A 41 1.14 2.03 8.32
CA TYR A 41 1.05 2.43 9.72
C TYR A 41 0.06 3.60 9.84
N TRP A 42 -1.15 3.32 10.35
CA TRP A 42 -2.29 4.27 10.31
C TRP A 42 -2.69 4.79 11.69
N SER A 43 -1.71 4.97 12.57
CA SER A 43 -1.90 5.53 13.91
C SER A 43 -1.49 7.00 13.98
N THR A 44 -2.02 7.74 14.96
CA THR A 44 -1.63 9.12 15.26
C THR A 44 -0.49 9.21 16.28
N THR A 45 -0.04 8.08 16.82
CA THR A 45 1.11 8.01 17.73
C THR A 45 2.07 6.96 17.21
N TRP A 46 3.34 7.32 17.04
CA TRP A 46 4.38 6.39 16.64
C TRP A 46 4.77 5.48 17.81
N GLN A 47 4.36 4.24 17.72
CA GLN A 47 4.69 3.21 18.70
C GLN A 47 4.78 1.84 18.03
N LEU A 48 5.99 1.34 17.88
CA LEU A 48 6.27 -0.01 17.41
C LEU A 48 6.46 -0.94 18.61
N ASP A 49 5.34 -1.40 19.18
CA ASP A 49 5.38 -2.39 20.26
C ASP A 49 6.03 -3.72 19.83
N SER A 50 6.26 -4.62 20.78
CA SER A 50 6.92 -5.90 20.50
C SER A 50 6.19 -6.76 19.47
N ASN A 51 4.85 -6.67 19.36
CA ASN A 51 4.08 -7.43 18.37
C ASN A 51 4.32 -6.89 16.97
N LYS A 52 4.26 -5.56 16.79
CA LYS A 52 4.52 -4.89 15.52
C LYS A 52 5.96 -5.12 15.07
N MET A 53 6.94 -4.96 15.98
CA MET A 53 8.35 -5.22 15.68
C MET A 53 8.60 -6.69 15.31
N ASN A 54 7.96 -7.63 16.00
CA ASN A 54 8.06 -9.05 15.67
C ASN A 54 7.44 -9.35 14.30
N PHE A 55 6.29 -8.74 13.98
CA PHE A 55 5.65 -8.86 12.66
C PHE A 55 6.57 -8.36 11.55
N ILE A 56 7.13 -7.16 11.70
CA ILE A 56 8.06 -6.53 10.74
C ILE A 56 9.25 -7.46 10.47
N ARG A 57 9.93 -7.92 11.53
CA ARG A 57 11.10 -8.80 11.40
C ARG A 57 10.76 -10.16 10.81
N LYS A 58 9.69 -10.80 11.33
CA LYS A 58 9.29 -12.16 10.94
C LYS A 58 8.87 -12.24 9.48
N HIS A 59 8.17 -11.22 8.99
CA HIS A 59 7.67 -11.17 7.62
C HIS A 59 8.57 -10.36 6.69
N HIS A 60 9.76 -9.95 7.15
CA HIS A 60 10.72 -9.19 6.35
C HIS A 60 10.08 -7.98 5.66
N ILE A 61 9.34 -7.17 6.44
CA ILE A 61 8.75 -5.93 5.92
C ILE A 61 9.88 -4.96 5.59
N GLU A 62 9.87 -4.43 4.38
CA GLU A 62 10.93 -3.58 3.82
C GLU A 62 10.48 -2.11 3.75
N ARG A 63 9.14 -1.86 3.80
CA ARG A 63 8.59 -0.52 3.61
C ARG A 63 7.38 -0.26 4.50
N LEU A 64 7.33 0.93 5.11
CA LEU A 64 6.21 1.42 5.90
C LEU A 64 5.60 2.65 5.25
N TYR A 65 4.31 2.58 4.92
CA TYR A 65 3.48 3.73 4.54
C TYR A 65 2.92 4.36 5.79
N VAL A 66 3.47 5.48 6.22
CA VAL A 66 3.19 6.07 7.53
C VAL A 66 2.30 7.30 7.38
N ARG A 67 1.10 7.26 7.98
CA ARG A 67 0.21 8.42 8.02
C ARG A 67 0.84 9.53 8.86
N TYR A 68 1.25 10.62 8.20
CA TYR A 68 1.88 11.75 8.87
C TYR A 68 0.85 12.73 9.43
N PHE A 69 -0.12 13.10 8.63
CA PHE A 69 -1.23 13.97 9.03
C PHE A 69 -2.36 13.93 8.01
N ASP A 70 -3.50 14.43 8.42
CA ASP A 70 -4.63 14.70 7.55
C ASP A 70 -4.67 16.17 7.16
N VAL A 71 -5.32 16.45 6.04
CA VAL A 71 -5.71 17.81 5.63
C VAL A 71 -7.22 17.89 5.66
N VAL A 72 -7.73 18.72 6.55
CA VAL A 72 -9.18 18.87 6.79
C VAL A 72 -9.58 20.34 6.67
N LYS A 73 -10.90 20.60 6.64
CA LYS A 73 -11.46 21.93 6.90
C LYS A 73 -11.91 22.02 8.35
N ASP A 74 -11.58 23.12 8.98
CA ASP A 74 -12.15 23.46 10.29
C ASP A 74 -13.59 23.99 10.16
N ALA A 75 -14.15 24.44 11.29
CA ALA A 75 -15.52 24.97 11.35
C ALA A 75 -15.68 26.29 10.56
N GLU A 76 -14.63 27.07 10.43
CA GLU A 76 -14.53 28.32 9.69
C GLU A 76 -14.30 28.10 8.19
N GLY A 77 -14.00 26.86 7.78
CA GLY A 77 -13.74 26.45 6.40
C GLY A 77 -12.29 26.59 5.97
N GLU A 78 -11.39 26.92 6.91
CA GLU A 78 -9.95 27.00 6.67
C GLU A 78 -9.34 25.60 6.56
N ILE A 79 -8.35 25.47 5.66
CA ILE A 79 -7.65 24.19 5.44
C ILE A 79 -6.46 24.10 6.39
N MET A 80 -6.48 23.05 7.22
CA MET A 80 -5.50 22.86 8.26
C MET A 80 -5.06 21.39 8.39
N PRO A 81 -3.85 21.11 8.90
CA PRO A 81 -3.46 19.77 9.28
C PRO A 81 -4.19 19.31 10.53
N ASN A 82 -4.57 18.04 10.55
CA ASN A 82 -5.21 17.35 11.67
C ASN A 82 -4.60 15.96 11.85
N ALA A 83 -4.92 15.29 12.96
CA ALA A 83 -4.47 13.92 13.26
C ALA A 83 -2.97 13.73 12.97
N THR A 84 -2.14 14.71 13.31
CA THR A 84 -0.69 14.67 13.10
C THR A 84 -0.07 13.54 13.90
N LEU A 85 0.79 12.77 13.27
CA LEU A 85 1.55 11.72 13.92
C LEU A 85 2.49 12.33 14.98
N HIS A 86 2.36 11.85 16.20
CA HIS A 86 3.25 12.18 17.30
C HIS A 86 4.30 11.09 17.47
N PHE A 87 5.55 11.47 17.33
CA PHE A 87 6.68 10.61 17.66
C PHE A 87 6.96 10.76 19.16
N ASN A 88 6.65 9.73 19.94
CA ASN A 88 6.97 9.71 21.36
C ASN A 88 8.48 9.54 21.52
N ASN A 89 9.15 10.62 21.94
CA ASN A 89 10.58 10.63 22.29
C ASN A 89 10.83 10.00 23.68
N LEU A 90 10.00 9.05 24.11
CA LEU A 90 10.17 8.42 25.41
C LEU A 90 11.44 7.56 25.38
N GLU A 91 12.48 8.07 26.00
CA GLU A 91 13.73 7.35 26.29
C GLU A 91 13.51 6.08 27.13
N GLU A 92 12.32 5.95 27.74
CA GLU A 92 11.97 4.88 28.68
C GLU A 92 11.52 3.57 28.01
N ASP A 93 11.08 3.56 26.73
CA ASP A 93 10.44 2.38 26.13
C ASP A 93 11.37 1.51 25.26
N GLY A 94 12.65 1.79 25.15
CA GLY A 94 13.60 0.98 24.37
C GLY A 94 13.29 0.90 22.87
N ASN A 95 12.44 1.77 22.34
CA ASN A 95 11.98 1.79 20.95
C ASN A 95 12.98 2.39 19.94
N ARG A 96 14.16 2.81 20.39
CA ARG A 96 15.24 3.28 19.48
C ARG A 96 16.07 2.09 19.02
N ASN A 97 16.46 2.07 17.76
CA ASN A 97 17.44 1.10 17.28
C ASN A 97 18.83 1.35 17.90
N LYS A 98 19.81 0.49 17.58
CA LYS A 98 21.18 0.60 18.09
C LYS A 98 21.85 1.97 17.79
N ASN A 99 21.36 2.67 16.76
CA ASN A 99 21.85 3.99 16.32
C ASN A 99 21.02 5.14 16.92
N GLY A 100 20.07 4.87 17.82
CA GLY A 100 19.20 5.86 18.43
C GLY A 100 18.02 6.31 17.57
N SER A 101 17.81 5.73 16.37
CA SER A 101 16.70 6.05 15.49
C SER A 101 15.38 5.42 15.96
N LEU A 102 14.27 6.12 15.74
CA LEU A 102 12.91 5.62 15.96
C LEU A 102 12.48 4.63 14.87
N ILE A 103 13.15 4.63 13.73
CA ILE A 103 12.85 3.77 12.59
C ILE A 103 13.74 2.51 12.67
N PRO A 104 13.19 1.30 12.49
CA PRO A 104 14.01 0.10 12.39
C PRO A 104 15.01 0.20 11.24
N GLU A 105 16.18 -0.41 11.41
CA GLU A 105 17.18 -0.50 10.34
C GLU A 105 16.59 -1.20 9.11
N ASP A 106 17.00 -0.77 7.92
CA ASP A 106 16.59 -1.32 6.61
C ASP A 106 15.11 -1.15 6.26
N ILE A 107 14.37 -0.27 6.95
CA ILE A 107 12.97 0.05 6.61
C ILE A 107 12.90 1.38 5.88
N GLU A 108 12.31 1.36 4.67
CA GLU A 108 11.97 2.58 3.93
C GLU A 108 10.67 3.19 4.46
N ILE A 109 10.69 4.47 4.80
CA ILE A 109 9.49 5.22 5.22
C ILE A 109 8.92 5.97 4.04
N ILE A 110 7.62 5.80 3.81
CA ILE A 110 6.82 6.59 2.86
C ILE A 110 5.82 7.42 3.67
N PRO A 111 6.05 8.73 3.82
CA PRO A 111 5.07 9.63 4.40
C PRO A 111 3.76 9.64 3.61
N VAL A 112 2.63 9.44 4.29
CA VAL A 112 1.30 9.49 3.70
C VAL A 112 0.54 10.68 4.26
N VAL A 113 -0.05 11.47 3.39
CA VAL A 113 -0.94 12.57 3.74
C VAL A 113 -2.35 12.28 3.23
N TYR A 114 -3.30 12.16 4.16
CA TYR A 114 -4.71 12.02 3.80
C TYR A 114 -5.35 13.40 3.59
N ILE A 115 -6.00 13.60 2.45
CA ILE A 115 -6.70 14.84 2.13
C ILE A 115 -8.19 14.57 2.04
N VAL A 116 -8.96 15.17 2.94
CA VAL A 116 -10.43 15.13 2.86
C VAL A 116 -10.86 15.81 1.58
N ASN A 117 -11.56 15.09 0.72
CA ASN A 117 -11.90 15.52 -0.64
C ASN A 117 -12.59 16.90 -0.72
N SER A 118 -13.39 17.25 0.30
CA SER A 118 -14.05 18.56 0.36
C SER A 118 -13.09 19.75 0.45
N CYS A 119 -11.84 19.54 0.91
CA CYS A 119 -10.81 20.57 0.95
C CYS A 119 -10.46 21.12 -0.44
N LEU A 120 -10.55 20.27 -1.46
CA LEU A 120 -10.17 20.63 -2.83
C LEU A 120 -11.26 21.36 -3.60
N LYS A 121 -12.53 21.26 -3.17
CA LYS A 121 -13.68 21.81 -3.90
C LYS A 121 -13.69 23.34 -4.03
N THR A 122 -13.12 24.01 -3.05
CA THR A 122 -13.25 25.48 -2.90
C THR A 122 -11.95 26.25 -3.09
N LEU A 123 -10.82 25.52 -3.26
CA LEU A 123 -9.53 26.19 -3.43
C LEU A 123 -9.37 26.74 -4.84
N PRO A 124 -8.99 28.03 -4.98
CA PRO A 124 -8.53 28.57 -6.25
C PRO A 124 -7.15 27.97 -6.63
N LYS A 125 -6.70 28.22 -7.86
CA LYS A 125 -5.46 27.65 -8.39
C LYS A 125 -4.23 27.99 -7.50
N GLU A 126 -4.15 29.23 -7.04
CA GLU A 126 -3.08 29.71 -6.14
C GLU A 126 -3.16 29.03 -4.77
N GLY A 127 -4.37 28.75 -4.29
CA GLY A 127 -4.61 28.00 -3.07
C GLY A 127 -4.13 26.55 -3.15
N LEU A 128 -4.31 25.89 -4.31
CA LEU A 128 -3.81 24.53 -4.55
C LEU A 128 -2.28 24.49 -4.57
N GLU A 129 -1.62 25.50 -5.13
CA GLU A 129 -0.16 25.61 -5.12
C GLU A 129 0.39 25.84 -3.72
N ASN A 130 -0.21 26.75 -2.95
CA ASN A 130 0.14 26.98 -1.55
C ASN A 130 -0.08 25.72 -0.69
N LEU A 131 -1.14 24.96 -0.94
CA LEU A 131 -1.37 23.69 -0.25
C LEU A 131 -0.25 22.69 -0.54
N ALA A 132 0.20 22.58 -1.79
CA ALA A 132 1.31 21.70 -2.17
C ALA A 132 2.62 22.10 -1.46
N ASP A 133 2.93 23.41 -1.36
CA ASP A 133 4.08 23.92 -0.63
C ASP A 133 4.02 23.57 0.86
N LYS A 134 2.88 23.84 1.50
CA LYS A 134 2.68 23.59 2.92
C LYS A 134 2.79 22.10 3.26
N ILE A 135 2.22 21.22 2.43
CA ILE A 135 2.30 19.76 2.64
C ILE A 135 3.75 19.30 2.54
N LEU A 136 4.44 19.64 1.46
CA LEU A 136 5.84 19.23 1.29
C LEU A 136 6.73 19.75 2.40
N LEU A 137 6.62 21.05 2.71
CA LEU A 137 7.40 21.67 3.80
C LEU A 137 7.17 20.96 5.13
N ARG A 138 5.89 20.67 5.47
CA ARG A 138 5.56 19.98 6.72
C ARG A 138 6.12 18.56 6.77
N ILE A 139 6.07 17.80 5.67
CA ILE A 139 6.70 16.47 5.60
C ILE A 139 8.19 16.57 5.88
N LEU A 140 8.89 17.51 5.22
CA LEU A 140 10.34 17.69 5.39
C LEU A 140 10.69 18.10 6.83
N GLN A 141 9.91 19.00 7.44
CA GLN A 141 10.10 19.42 8.85
C GLN A 141 9.85 18.23 9.82
N MET A 142 8.84 17.42 9.57
CA MET A 142 8.59 16.22 10.39
C MET A 142 9.72 15.20 10.27
N ASN A 143 10.27 15.02 9.06
CA ASN A 143 11.42 14.14 8.85
C ASN A 143 12.65 14.66 9.61
N GLU A 144 12.98 15.94 9.47
CA GLU A 144 14.12 16.57 10.15
C GLU A 144 13.98 16.49 11.68
N ALA A 145 12.81 16.79 12.21
CA ALA A 145 12.55 16.77 13.65
C ALA A 145 12.63 15.38 14.30
N ASN A 146 12.54 14.30 13.50
CA ASN A 146 12.52 12.93 13.99
C ASN A 146 13.62 12.04 13.41
N ASP A 147 14.68 12.65 12.85
CA ASP A 147 15.83 11.95 12.26
C ASP A 147 15.45 10.90 11.22
N ILE A 148 14.40 11.19 10.41
CA ILE A 148 13.94 10.32 9.32
C ILE A 148 14.65 10.75 8.04
N GLU A 149 15.62 9.95 7.63
CA GLU A 149 16.45 10.22 6.46
C GLU A 149 16.02 9.39 5.24
N ASN A 150 16.51 9.77 4.08
CA ASN A 150 16.41 9.01 2.82
C ASN A 150 14.98 8.72 2.36
N VAL A 151 14.02 9.59 2.66
CA VAL A 151 12.65 9.47 2.12
C VAL A 151 12.69 9.68 0.61
N LYS A 152 12.37 8.61 -0.14
CA LYS A 152 12.43 8.59 -1.61
C LYS A 152 11.07 8.78 -2.27
N GLU A 153 9.99 8.66 -1.50
CA GLU A 153 8.62 8.76 -1.98
C GLU A 153 7.73 9.36 -0.90
N ILE A 154 6.74 10.14 -1.34
CA ILE A 154 5.60 10.58 -0.53
C ILE A 154 4.31 10.15 -1.20
N GLN A 155 3.27 9.88 -0.40
CA GLN A 155 1.98 9.45 -0.89
C GLN A 155 0.88 10.42 -0.51
N ILE A 156 -0.04 10.67 -1.44
CA ILE A 156 -1.28 11.38 -1.17
C ILE A 156 -2.45 10.38 -1.21
N ASP A 157 -3.19 10.33 -0.11
CA ASP A 157 -4.45 9.58 -0.03
C ASP A 157 -5.63 10.56 -0.12
N CYS A 158 -6.48 10.37 -1.12
CA CYS A 158 -7.67 11.21 -1.31
C CYS A 158 -8.77 10.45 -2.05
N ASP A 159 -9.97 10.43 -1.47
CA ASP A 159 -11.18 9.90 -2.11
C ASP A 159 -11.75 10.92 -3.11
N TRP A 160 -10.96 11.31 -4.11
CA TRP A 160 -11.39 12.25 -5.12
C TRP A 160 -12.49 11.66 -6.02
N THR A 161 -13.35 12.53 -6.52
CA THR A 161 -14.49 12.18 -7.38
C THR A 161 -14.41 12.95 -8.69
N ALA A 162 -15.26 12.64 -9.66
CA ALA A 162 -15.32 13.39 -10.92
C ALA A 162 -15.46 14.91 -10.72
N SER A 163 -16.16 15.34 -9.65
CA SER A 163 -16.35 16.77 -9.35
C SER A 163 -15.10 17.46 -8.78
N THR A 164 -14.15 16.72 -8.22
CA THR A 164 -12.91 17.25 -7.62
C THR A 164 -11.66 16.87 -8.42
N GLN A 165 -11.78 16.01 -9.42
CA GLN A 165 -10.67 15.50 -10.24
C GLN A 165 -9.76 16.62 -10.75
N LYS A 166 -10.33 17.65 -11.36
CA LYS A 166 -9.54 18.76 -11.92
C LYS A 166 -8.72 19.50 -10.86
N ALA A 167 -9.30 19.75 -9.70
CA ALA A 167 -8.61 20.43 -8.60
C ALA A 167 -7.53 19.53 -8.00
N TYR A 168 -7.86 18.26 -7.79
CA TYR A 168 -6.92 17.27 -7.27
C TYR A 168 -5.72 17.07 -8.20
N PHE A 169 -5.95 16.92 -9.50
CA PHE A 169 -4.87 16.75 -10.48
C PHE A 169 -3.97 17.98 -10.57
N ASN A 170 -4.56 19.18 -10.58
CA ASN A 170 -3.77 20.42 -10.56
C ASN A 170 -2.89 20.53 -9.27
N PHE A 171 -3.43 20.15 -8.11
CA PHE A 171 -2.67 20.06 -6.87
C PHE A 171 -1.51 19.05 -6.99
N LEU A 172 -1.78 17.83 -7.50
CA LEU A 172 -0.75 16.80 -7.65
C LEU A 172 0.35 17.19 -8.63
N GLU A 173 0.02 17.84 -9.75
CA GLU A 173 1.01 18.36 -10.69
C GLU A 173 1.97 19.33 -10.01
N LYS A 174 1.45 20.25 -9.18
CA LYS A 174 2.27 21.18 -8.41
C LYS A 174 3.15 20.49 -7.40
N LEU A 175 2.57 19.58 -6.63
CA LEU A 175 3.30 18.81 -5.62
C LEU A 175 4.40 17.95 -6.27
N ARG A 176 4.09 17.29 -7.40
CA ARG A 176 5.04 16.43 -8.13
C ARG A 176 6.28 17.19 -8.59
N VAL A 177 6.10 18.40 -9.15
CA VAL A 177 7.24 19.24 -9.56
C VAL A 177 8.13 19.57 -8.36
N LYS A 178 7.55 20.02 -7.25
CA LYS A 178 8.27 20.39 -6.03
C LYS A 178 8.97 19.19 -5.36
N ALA A 179 8.31 18.03 -5.33
CA ALA A 179 8.88 16.79 -4.80
C ALA A 179 10.06 16.30 -5.66
N LYS A 180 9.94 16.40 -6.99
CA LYS A 180 11.01 16.04 -7.93
C LYS A 180 12.28 16.86 -7.72
N ASP A 181 12.17 18.16 -7.41
CA ASP A 181 13.31 19.04 -7.11
C ASP A 181 14.05 18.56 -5.85
N LYS A 182 13.39 17.80 -4.98
CA LYS A 182 13.98 17.14 -3.80
C LYS A 182 14.34 15.66 -4.05
N GLN A 183 14.26 15.19 -5.29
CA GLN A 183 14.46 13.78 -5.70
C GLN A 183 13.49 12.81 -5.01
N ILE A 184 12.31 13.27 -4.66
CA ILE A 184 11.23 12.50 -4.03
C ILE A 184 10.18 12.16 -5.08
N LYS A 185 9.80 10.88 -5.19
CA LYS A 185 8.70 10.41 -6.03
C LYS A 185 7.36 10.72 -5.36
N LEU A 186 6.32 10.85 -6.18
CA LEU A 186 4.96 11.05 -5.73
C LEU A 186 4.10 9.85 -6.10
N SER A 187 3.41 9.26 -5.12
CA SER A 187 2.36 8.28 -5.35
C SER A 187 0.99 8.76 -4.85
N ALA A 188 -0.05 8.10 -5.30
CA ALA A 188 -1.42 8.36 -4.84
C ALA A 188 -2.20 7.05 -4.66
N THR A 189 -3.17 7.05 -3.74
CA THR A 189 -4.12 5.95 -3.61
C THR A 189 -5.11 5.96 -4.76
N ILE A 190 -5.46 4.76 -5.25
CA ILE A 190 -6.43 4.54 -6.32
C ILE A 190 -7.55 3.66 -5.77
N ARG A 191 -8.78 4.15 -5.87
CA ARG A 191 -9.99 3.37 -5.53
C ARG A 191 -10.42 2.55 -6.74
N LEU A 192 -11.09 1.42 -6.52
CA LEU A 192 -11.52 0.53 -7.61
C LEU A 192 -12.29 1.24 -8.71
N HIS A 193 -13.26 2.11 -8.36
CA HIS A 193 -14.05 2.85 -9.35
C HIS A 193 -13.24 3.86 -10.17
N GLN A 194 -12.05 4.27 -9.68
CA GLN A 194 -11.16 5.19 -10.39
C GLN A 194 -10.36 4.51 -11.51
N LEU A 195 -10.34 3.17 -11.56
CA LEU A 195 -9.69 2.42 -12.65
C LEU A 195 -10.31 2.68 -14.03
N SER A 196 -11.57 3.10 -14.09
CA SER A 196 -12.23 3.51 -15.32
C SER A 196 -12.05 5.00 -15.65
N MET A 197 -11.32 5.76 -14.83
CA MET A 197 -11.12 7.19 -14.96
C MET A 197 -9.68 7.49 -15.41
N THR A 198 -9.45 8.72 -15.86
CA THR A 198 -8.08 9.21 -16.12
C THR A 198 -7.25 9.10 -14.85
N PRO A 199 -6.03 8.53 -14.90
CA PRO A 199 -5.18 8.39 -13.72
C PRO A 199 -4.67 9.75 -13.23
N PRO A 200 -4.40 9.90 -11.93
CA PRO A 200 -3.78 11.09 -11.38
C PRO A 200 -2.35 11.27 -11.89
N PRO A 201 -1.84 12.52 -12.01
CA PRO A 201 -0.51 12.83 -12.53
C PRO A 201 0.58 12.59 -11.49
N VAL A 202 0.79 11.34 -11.11
CA VAL A 202 1.79 10.86 -10.14
C VAL A 202 2.74 9.85 -10.78
N ASP A 203 3.77 9.40 -10.06
CA ASP A 203 4.73 8.44 -10.59
C ASP A 203 4.22 7.00 -10.53
N ARG A 204 3.38 6.68 -9.54
CA ARG A 204 2.68 5.39 -9.39
C ARG A 204 1.43 5.49 -8.52
N GLY A 205 0.56 4.52 -8.60
CA GLY A 205 -0.64 4.40 -7.77
C GLY A 205 -0.60 3.21 -6.83
N ILE A 206 -1.33 3.32 -5.71
CA ILE A 206 -1.57 2.18 -4.81
C ILE A 206 -3.06 1.84 -4.88
N LEU A 207 -3.38 0.72 -5.51
CA LEU A 207 -4.75 0.23 -5.64
C LEU A 207 -5.25 -0.31 -4.31
N MET A 208 -6.31 0.30 -3.79
CA MET A 208 -6.93 -0.08 -2.53
C MET A 208 -7.95 -1.22 -2.75
N MET A 209 -7.54 -2.47 -2.46
CA MET A 209 -8.37 -3.67 -2.61
C MET A 209 -9.26 -3.89 -1.37
N TYR A 210 -9.95 -2.84 -0.96
CA TYR A 210 -10.87 -2.89 0.18
C TYR A 210 -11.93 -1.78 0.09
N ASN A 211 -12.90 -1.79 1.03
CA ASN A 211 -14.08 -0.93 1.03
C ASN A 211 -14.92 -1.12 -0.24
N THR A 212 -15.15 -2.38 -0.61
CA THR A 212 -15.78 -2.76 -1.87
C THR A 212 -17.29 -2.70 -1.82
N GLY A 213 -17.90 -2.97 -0.64
CA GLY A 213 -19.33 -2.98 -0.45
C GLY A 213 -19.86 -1.82 0.40
N ASP A 214 -21.19 -1.71 0.50
CA ASP A 214 -21.83 -0.64 1.27
C ASP A 214 -21.91 -0.99 2.77
N VAL A 215 -21.02 -0.41 3.57
CA VAL A 215 -20.98 -0.57 5.03
C VAL A 215 -22.25 -0.12 5.74
N LYS A 216 -23.06 0.75 5.12
CA LYS A 216 -24.31 1.27 5.70
C LYS A 216 -25.47 0.29 5.58
N GLN A 217 -25.33 -0.77 4.77
CA GLN A 217 -26.35 -1.79 4.59
C GLN A 217 -26.12 -2.95 5.57
N LEU A 218 -27.04 -3.17 6.50
CA LEU A 218 -26.98 -4.29 7.45
C LEU A 218 -26.88 -5.64 6.74
N SER A 219 -27.53 -5.79 5.58
CA SER A 219 -27.50 -6.99 4.74
C SER A 219 -26.16 -7.24 4.04
N CYS A 220 -25.31 -6.22 3.89
CA CYS A 220 -23.97 -6.38 3.29
C CYS A 220 -23.06 -7.15 4.26
N GLN A 221 -22.75 -8.41 3.91
CA GLN A 221 -21.94 -9.27 4.77
C GLN A 221 -20.44 -9.04 4.61
N LYS A 222 -19.98 -8.59 3.44
CA LYS A 222 -18.58 -8.42 3.08
C LYS A 222 -18.26 -6.98 2.60
N PRO A 223 -18.55 -5.93 3.40
CA PRO A 223 -18.34 -4.56 2.93
C PRO A 223 -16.85 -4.19 2.81
N ILE A 224 -15.95 -4.96 3.46
CA ILE A 224 -14.51 -4.69 3.40
C ILE A 224 -13.93 -5.22 2.09
N LEU A 225 -14.19 -6.47 1.75
CA LEU A 225 -13.71 -7.09 0.51
C LEU A 225 -14.69 -8.16 0.06
N ASP A 226 -15.34 -7.94 -1.08
CA ASP A 226 -16.15 -8.93 -1.81
C ASP A 226 -15.70 -8.92 -3.28
N MET A 227 -15.27 -10.07 -3.78
CA MET A 227 -14.81 -10.20 -5.18
C MET A 227 -15.92 -9.95 -6.20
N LYS A 228 -17.20 -10.09 -5.82
CA LYS A 228 -18.33 -9.71 -6.68
C LYS A 228 -18.37 -8.21 -6.94
N ASP A 229 -18.03 -7.41 -5.91
CA ASP A 229 -17.97 -5.95 -6.02
C ASP A 229 -16.70 -5.48 -6.73
N VAL A 230 -15.62 -6.28 -6.66
CA VAL A 230 -14.32 -6.00 -7.30
C VAL A 230 -14.35 -6.31 -8.80
N ALA A 231 -14.96 -7.42 -9.19
CA ALA A 231 -14.90 -7.96 -10.56
C ALA A 231 -15.23 -6.95 -11.69
N PRO A 232 -16.20 -6.03 -11.54
CA PRO A 232 -16.49 -5.04 -12.59
C PRO A 232 -15.33 -4.07 -12.87
N TYR A 233 -14.43 -3.86 -11.91
CA TYR A 233 -13.37 -2.86 -12.00
C TYR A 233 -12.03 -3.44 -12.44
N ILE A 234 -11.66 -4.64 -12.00
CA ILE A 234 -10.33 -5.20 -12.25
C ILE A 234 -10.06 -5.48 -13.74
N GLN A 235 -11.10 -5.62 -14.57
CA GLN A 235 -10.94 -5.74 -16.02
C GLN A 235 -10.26 -4.51 -16.68
N HIS A 236 -10.20 -3.37 -15.99
CA HIS A 236 -9.55 -2.16 -16.45
C HIS A 236 -8.05 -2.12 -16.12
N LEU A 237 -7.55 -3.03 -15.29
CA LEU A 237 -6.15 -3.02 -14.82
C LEU A 237 -5.15 -3.13 -15.96
N ALA A 238 -5.33 -4.09 -16.87
CA ALA A 238 -4.41 -4.30 -18.00
C ALA A 238 -4.26 -3.09 -18.93
N SER A 239 -5.23 -2.17 -18.92
CA SER A 239 -5.22 -0.94 -19.73
C SER A 239 -4.98 0.33 -18.93
N TYR A 240 -4.82 0.22 -17.60
CA TYR A 240 -4.62 1.40 -16.75
C TYR A 240 -3.20 1.94 -16.90
N PRO A 241 -3.02 3.18 -17.39
CA PRO A 241 -1.70 3.63 -17.85
C PRO A 241 -0.76 4.13 -16.75
N LEU A 242 -1.09 3.89 -15.46
CA LEU A 242 -0.26 4.23 -14.32
C LEU A 242 0.28 2.94 -13.67
N PRO A 243 1.59 2.81 -13.42
CA PRO A 243 2.11 1.69 -12.65
C PRO A 243 1.42 1.59 -11.29
N LEU A 244 0.97 0.39 -10.92
CA LEU A 244 0.24 0.15 -9.68
C LEU A 244 0.98 -0.83 -8.77
N SER A 245 0.73 -0.70 -7.46
CA SER A 245 0.89 -1.75 -6.45
C SER A 245 -0.45 -1.96 -5.76
N ALA A 246 -0.67 -3.12 -5.11
CA ALA A 246 -1.95 -3.42 -4.48
C ALA A 246 -1.86 -3.46 -2.95
N ALA A 247 -2.86 -2.86 -2.29
CA ALA A 247 -3.02 -2.88 -0.84
C ALA A 247 -4.23 -3.73 -0.42
N TYR A 248 -4.00 -4.70 0.47
CA TYR A 248 -4.98 -5.67 0.95
C TYR A 248 -5.36 -5.44 2.41
N PRO A 249 -6.63 -5.65 2.80
CA PRO A 249 -7.12 -5.32 4.12
C PRO A 249 -6.75 -6.34 5.18
N LEU A 250 -6.37 -5.85 6.37
CA LEU A 250 -6.27 -6.66 7.59
C LEU A 250 -7.26 -6.21 8.67
N PHE A 251 -7.87 -5.03 8.53
CA PHE A 251 -8.73 -4.42 9.54
C PHE A 251 -10.10 -5.09 9.64
N SER A 252 -10.82 -4.76 10.71
CA SER A 252 -12.23 -5.10 10.86
C SER A 252 -13.02 -3.88 11.31
N TRP A 253 -14.30 -3.90 11.00
CA TRP A 253 -15.22 -2.88 11.49
C TRP A 253 -16.18 -3.46 12.53
N ARG A 254 -16.39 -2.72 13.60
CA ARG A 254 -17.51 -2.85 14.52
C ARG A 254 -18.53 -1.80 14.11
N ILE A 255 -19.68 -2.21 13.63
CA ILE A 255 -20.68 -1.31 13.04
C ILE A 255 -21.91 -1.33 13.91
N LEU A 256 -22.32 -0.14 14.37
CA LEU A 256 -23.53 0.04 15.13
C LEU A 256 -24.71 0.30 14.20
N PHE A 257 -25.74 -0.52 14.33
CA PHE A 257 -27.04 -0.33 13.70
C PHE A 257 -28.12 -0.13 14.77
N ARG A 258 -28.99 0.85 14.56
CA ARG A 258 -30.17 1.14 15.40
C ARG A 258 -31.42 0.94 14.57
N GLU A 259 -32.29 0.01 15.01
CA GLU A 259 -33.49 -0.36 14.23
C GLU A 259 -33.17 -0.67 12.77
N GLY A 260 -32.06 -1.36 12.53
CA GLY A 260 -31.58 -1.73 11.19
C GLY A 260 -30.94 -0.60 10.39
N LYS A 261 -30.88 0.64 10.91
CA LYS A 261 -30.25 1.81 10.29
C LYS A 261 -28.81 1.98 10.77
N PHE A 262 -27.91 2.28 9.85
CA PHE A 262 -26.51 2.57 10.16
C PHE A 262 -26.38 3.80 11.07
N VAL A 263 -25.68 3.66 12.20
CA VAL A 263 -25.32 4.73 13.11
C VAL A 263 -23.87 5.17 12.88
N GLY A 264 -22.93 4.21 12.87
CA GLY A 264 -21.52 4.52 12.67
C GLY A 264 -20.62 3.30 12.81
N ILE A 265 -19.33 3.49 12.49
CA ILE A 265 -18.27 2.54 12.76
C ILE A 265 -17.66 2.89 14.12
N MET A 266 -17.60 1.92 15.03
CA MET A 266 -17.08 2.07 16.38
C MET A 266 -15.59 1.74 16.41
N HIS A 267 -14.78 2.69 16.84
CA HIS A 267 -13.34 2.49 17.09
C HIS A 267 -13.08 2.20 18.57
N ALA A 268 -13.93 2.76 19.47
CA ALA A 268 -13.95 2.50 20.90
C ALA A 268 -15.36 2.14 21.38
N ASP A 269 -15.48 1.62 22.59
CA ASP A 269 -16.77 1.20 23.16
C ASP A 269 -17.70 2.36 23.48
N ASP A 270 -17.15 3.55 23.69
CA ASP A 270 -17.83 4.79 24.05
C ASP A 270 -18.04 5.77 22.89
N ASP A 271 -17.68 5.41 21.66
CA ASP A 271 -17.87 6.27 20.47
C ASP A 271 -19.33 6.66 20.26
N PHE A 272 -20.26 5.75 20.60
CA PHE A 272 -21.70 5.98 20.50
C PHE A 272 -22.42 5.43 21.74
N PRO A 273 -23.46 6.13 22.26
CA PRO A 273 -24.33 5.57 23.27
C PRO A 273 -25.08 4.36 22.70
N VAL A 274 -24.86 3.18 23.27
CA VAL A 274 -25.48 1.92 22.85
C VAL A 274 -26.82 1.74 23.61
N LEU A 275 -27.90 1.50 22.87
CA LEU A 275 -29.25 1.26 23.37
C LEU A 275 -29.58 -0.25 23.33
N PRO A 276 -30.55 -0.72 24.16
CA PRO A 276 -30.95 -2.13 24.17
C PRO A 276 -31.46 -2.68 22.80
N SER A 277 -31.96 -1.79 21.93
CA SER A 277 -32.42 -2.13 20.58
C SER A 277 -31.34 -2.13 19.51
N ASP A 278 -30.11 -1.75 19.87
CA ASP A 278 -29.02 -1.65 18.92
C ASP A 278 -28.41 -3.02 18.61
N SER A 279 -27.87 -3.13 17.41
CA SER A 279 -27.09 -4.28 16.95
C SER A 279 -25.67 -3.85 16.62
N ILE A 280 -24.68 -4.49 17.25
CA ILE A 280 -23.28 -4.30 16.89
C ILE A 280 -22.86 -5.48 16.02
N VAL A 281 -22.46 -5.20 14.79
CA VAL A 281 -22.05 -6.19 13.80
C VAL A 281 -20.57 -6.05 13.52
N ILE A 282 -19.84 -7.19 13.57
CA ILE A 282 -18.43 -7.23 13.22
C ILE A 282 -18.31 -7.67 11.75
N ARG A 283 -17.59 -6.86 10.95
CA ARG A 283 -17.19 -7.19 9.57
C ARG A 283 -15.69 -7.29 9.49
N LYS A 284 -15.19 -8.35 8.89
CA LYS A 284 -13.75 -8.62 8.74
C LYS A 284 -13.49 -9.24 7.36
N PRO A 285 -12.28 -9.07 6.79
CA PRO A 285 -11.92 -9.78 5.58
C PRO A 285 -11.67 -11.26 5.89
N GLU A 286 -12.02 -12.14 4.97
CA GLU A 286 -11.66 -13.55 5.04
C GLU A 286 -10.37 -13.80 4.24
N MET A 287 -9.53 -14.73 4.69
CA MET A 287 -8.29 -15.07 4.02
C MET A 287 -8.50 -15.54 2.58
N SER A 288 -9.59 -16.29 2.34
CA SER A 288 -9.98 -16.75 1.00
C SER A 288 -10.23 -15.60 0.04
N ASP A 289 -10.90 -14.52 0.51
CA ASP A 289 -11.23 -13.36 -0.32
C ASP A 289 -9.94 -12.56 -0.64
N ILE A 290 -9.02 -12.42 0.33
CA ILE A 290 -7.73 -11.77 0.09
C ILE A 290 -6.92 -12.55 -0.96
N MET A 291 -6.83 -13.89 -0.82
CA MET A 291 -6.09 -14.72 -1.76
C MET A 291 -6.73 -14.75 -3.15
N GLU A 292 -8.06 -14.68 -3.24
CA GLU A 292 -8.77 -14.55 -4.50
C GLU A 292 -8.45 -13.19 -5.17
N ALA A 293 -8.44 -12.11 -4.39
CA ALA A 293 -8.06 -10.80 -4.88
C ALA A 293 -6.61 -10.76 -5.41
N VAL A 294 -5.67 -11.34 -4.67
CA VAL A 294 -4.26 -11.45 -5.10
C VAL A 294 -4.15 -12.21 -6.43
N ARG A 295 -4.80 -13.37 -6.54
CA ARG A 295 -4.79 -14.17 -7.80
C ARG A 295 -5.45 -13.43 -8.96
N SER A 296 -6.57 -12.77 -8.70
CA SER A 296 -7.30 -12.03 -9.73
C SER A 296 -6.49 -10.86 -10.29
N ILE A 297 -5.75 -10.16 -9.42
CA ILE A 297 -4.82 -9.11 -9.85
C ILE A 297 -3.68 -9.69 -10.67
N ASN A 298 -3.02 -10.74 -10.20
CA ASN A 298 -1.93 -11.40 -10.93
C ASN A 298 -2.36 -11.87 -12.33
N HIS A 299 -3.61 -12.30 -12.47
CA HIS A 299 -4.14 -12.71 -13.76
C HIS A 299 -4.31 -11.55 -14.75
N GLN A 300 -4.57 -10.34 -14.25
CA GLN A 300 -4.70 -9.14 -15.07
C GLN A 300 -3.35 -8.48 -15.37
N ASP A 301 -2.49 -8.38 -14.34
CA ASP A 301 -1.17 -7.78 -14.42
C ASP A 301 -0.34 -8.25 -13.21
N GLU A 302 0.64 -9.11 -13.45
CA GLU A 302 1.49 -9.68 -12.38
C GLU A 302 2.44 -8.67 -11.75
N ASP A 303 2.74 -7.56 -12.44
CA ASP A 303 3.63 -6.52 -11.93
C ASP A 303 3.00 -5.71 -10.79
N ILE A 304 1.67 -5.66 -10.70
CA ILE A 304 0.96 -4.96 -9.62
C ILE A 304 1.33 -5.53 -8.25
N ASN A 305 1.47 -6.85 -8.15
CA ASN A 305 1.90 -7.51 -6.92
C ASN A 305 3.43 -7.67 -6.82
N SER A 306 4.24 -6.94 -7.61
CA SER A 306 5.68 -6.80 -7.36
C SER A 306 5.96 -6.12 -6.01
N GLU A 307 5.01 -5.33 -5.52
CA GLU A 307 4.91 -4.88 -4.15
C GLU A 307 3.54 -5.26 -3.58
N VAL A 308 3.53 -6.02 -2.50
CA VAL A 308 2.31 -6.37 -1.74
C VAL A 308 2.26 -5.53 -0.49
N ILE A 309 1.16 -4.79 -0.31
CA ILE A 309 0.98 -3.88 0.81
C ILE A 309 -0.18 -4.38 1.68
N LEU A 310 0.00 -4.41 3.00
CA LEU A 310 -1.07 -4.77 3.94
C LEU A 310 -1.60 -3.53 4.66
N PHE A 311 -2.90 -3.40 4.82
CA PHE A 311 -3.53 -2.31 5.57
C PHE A 311 -4.29 -2.87 6.78
N ASP A 312 -3.84 -2.70 8.06
CA ASP A 312 -2.69 -1.93 8.48
C ASP A 312 -1.91 -2.63 9.62
N LEU A 313 -0.79 -2.07 10.04
CA LEU A 313 0.09 -2.54 11.12
C LEU A 313 -0.48 -2.17 12.50
N ASN A 314 -1.72 -2.54 12.75
CA ASN A 314 -2.34 -2.48 14.07
C ASN A 314 -2.18 -3.85 14.76
N THR A 315 -1.94 -3.87 16.07
CA THR A 315 -1.67 -5.10 16.83
C THR A 315 -2.82 -6.13 16.71
N ASP A 316 -4.08 -5.70 16.68
CA ASP A 316 -5.23 -6.59 16.53
C ASP A 316 -5.39 -7.09 15.09
N ASN A 317 -5.04 -6.26 14.11
CA ASN A 317 -5.10 -6.62 12.70
C ASN A 317 -4.04 -7.65 12.33
N ILE A 318 -2.79 -7.47 12.77
CA ILE A 318 -1.69 -8.41 12.48
C ILE A 318 -1.80 -9.74 13.23
N LYS A 319 -2.64 -9.84 14.26
CA LYS A 319 -2.96 -11.10 14.96
C LYS A 319 -4.11 -11.88 14.33
N ARG A 320 -4.79 -11.31 13.34
CA ARG A 320 -5.99 -11.89 12.73
C ARG A 320 -5.72 -13.21 12.04
N PHE A 321 -4.61 -13.31 11.35
CA PHE A 321 -4.24 -14.51 10.60
C PHE A 321 -2.99 -15.15 11.19
N LYS A 322 -2.81 -16.44 10.91
CA LYS A 322 -1.57 -17.14 11.25
C LYS A 322 -0.45 -16.66 10.33
N SER A 323 0.80 -16.77 10.81
CA SER A 323 1.99 -16.34 10.06
C SER A 323 2.08 -16.96 8.66
N GLU A 324 1.72 -18.22 8.50
CA GLU A 324 1.71 -18.94 7.23
C GLU A 324 0.78 -18.30 6.18
N HIS A 325 -0.29 -17.63 6.63
CA HIS A 325 -1.21 -16.91 5.74
C HIS A 325 -0.57 -15.64 5.19
N TYR A 326 0.15 -14.89 6.03
CA TYR A 326 0.89 -13.71 5.56
C TYR A 326 1.96 -14.10 4.55
N GLU A 327 2.69 -15.21 4.80
CA GLU A 327 3.67 -15.72 3.83
C GLU A 327 3.04 -16.11 2.50
N LYS A 328 1.83 -16.69 2.50
CA LYS A 328 1.10 -16.97 1.25
C LYS A 328 0.70 -15.71 0.49
N ILE A 329 0.29 -14.65 1.19
CA ILE A 329 -0.02 -13.38 0.54
C ILE A 329 1.26 -12.78 -0.10
N PHE A 330 2.37 -12.75 0.64
CA PHE A 330 3.62 -12.17 0.17
C PHE A 330 4.34 -13.00 -0.90
N ASN A 331 4.24 -14.34 -0.83
CA ASN A 331 4.93 -15.27 -1.75
C ASN A 331 4.01 -15.79 -2.86
N HIS A 332 2.93 -15.11 -3.19
CA HIS A 332 1.93 -15.52 -4.18
C HIS A 332 2.50 -15.90 -5.56
N ARG A 333 3.71 -15.42 -5.91
CA ARG A 333 4.41 -15.76 -7.17
C ARG A 333 5.10 -17.14 -7.13
N SER A 334 5.37 -17.68 -5.92
CA SER A 334 6.03 -18.97 -5.77
C SER A 334 5.07 -20.16 -5.84
N ASP A 335 3.77 -19.93 -5.69
CA ASP A 335 2.72 -20.94 -5.74
C ASP A 335 2.25 -21.20 -7.18
N GLY A 336 3.17 -21.33 -8.13
CA GLY A 336 2.91 -21.78 -9.49
C GLY A 336 2.41 -23.23 -9.55
N SER A 337 1.40 -23.55 -8.75
CA SER A 337 0.60 -24.75 -8.94
C SER A 337 -0.37 -24.48 -10.09
N SER A 338 0.05 -24.91 -11.29
CA SER A 338 -0.82 -25.20 -12.43
C SER A 338 -2.16 -25.74 -11.97
N ILE A 339 -3.24 -25.07 -12.37
CA ILE A 339 -4.57 -25.64 -12.42
C ILE A 339 -4.65 -26.52 -13.66
#